data_702e00a12b018edd98fd158023872282
#
_entry.id   702e00a12b018edd98fd158023872282
#
_cell.length_a   1.000
_cell.length_b   1.000
_cell.length_c   1.000
_cell.angle_alpha   90.00
_cell.angle_beta   90.00
_cell.angle_gamma   90.00
#
_symmetry.space_group_name_H-M   'P 1'
#
loop_
_entity.id
_entity.type
_entity.pdbx_description
1 polymer ?
#
loop_
_entity_poly.entity_id
_entity_poly.type
_entity_poly.pdbx_seq_one_letter_code
_entity_poly.pdbx_strand_id
1 'polypeptide(L)'
;MQEIVRGDGRVSYTIVDTDCTLVAEADGFLRSCRAGTDRTYAYVLVDHLRWLRFAGLDTGSVSLEDLRHYMAALGADYPGPFGLPWREGKRPYGHSALKTAAACLKGFYLRLGTHGVNPALAEALRVTRLPTRADRRRAMLGHVLHSMPANPLAPAERVRRHPKMLPEGARDLLLGAVSCARDRMVVTWLADGGFRIGELCGLRLVDLHLREQAACGQCRGPHVHICHRETNANRARVKTKTPWTWQDNAVCGGTVRRVSPAMIHTYFEYITTQYPAQTAHGMLLVSLHGPTRGQPWSTAAARGMLRRSASRLEIGRVVPHAFRHSFATAVLDAARGNAVIARDAGGWASAATVEQVYGHVDVHDPLFTAALEQVWGTQP
;
A
#
# COMPACT_ATOMS: atom_id res chain seq x y z
N MET A 1 -11.99 -18.68 6.50
CA MET A 1 -11.19 -18.25 5.34
C MET A 1 -10.00 -19.16 5.19
N GLN A 2 -9.77 -19.66 3.99
CA GLN A 2 -8.63 -20.50 3.64
C GLN A 2 -7.78 -19.83 2.56
N GLU A 3 -6.47 -20.02 2.67
CA GLU A 3 -5.50 -19.66 1.66
C GLU A 3 -5.31 -20.85 0.70
N ILE A 4 -5.44 -20.61 -0.59
CA ILE A 4 -5.24 -21.61 -1.64
C ILE A 4 -3.97 -21.24 -2.39
N VAL A 5 -2.98 -22.12 -2.36
CA VAL A 5 -1.78 -22.03 -3.20
C VAL A 5 -2.02 -22.83 -4.47
N ARG A 6 -2.01 -22.16 -5.60
CA ARG A 6 -2.18 -22.78 -6.92
C ARG A 6 -0.89 -23.42 -7.39
N GLY A 7 -0.95 -24.35 -8.34
CA GLY A 7 0.22 -24.99 -8.91
C GLY A 7 1.24 -24.04 -9.54
N ASP A 8 0.81 -22.85 -9.99
CA ASP A 8 1.67 -21.79 -10.51
C ASP A 8 2.27 -20.88 -9.40
N GLY A 9 2.09 -21.27 -8.13
CA GLY A 9 2.58 -20.51 -6.95
C GLY A 9 1.73 -19.28 -6.61
N ARG A 10 0.65 -18.98 -7.34
CA ARG A 10 -0.27 -17.89 -7.01
C ARG A 10 -1.09 -18.23 -5.79
N VAL A 11 -1.29 -17.25 -4.94
CA VAL A 11 -2.10 -17.37 -3.73
C VAL A 11 -3.44 -16.70 -3.96
N SER A 12 -4.52 -17.40 -3.68
CA SER A 12 -5.89 -16.89 -3.65
C SER A 12 -6.55 -17.23 -2.31
N TYR A 13 -7.70 -16.63 -2.05
CA TYR A 13 -8.41 -16.81 -0.79
C TYR A 13 -9.83 -17.24 -1.07
N THR A 14 -10.34 -18.16 -0.25
CA THR A 14 -11.74 -18.60 -0.27
C THR A 14 -12.32 -18.64 1.14
N ILE A 15 -13.63 -18.76 1.23
CA ILE A 15 -14.35 -18.88 2.50
C ILE A 15 -15.03 -20.25 2.52
N VAL A 16 -14.80 -20.96 3.60
CA VAL A 16 -15.52 -22.17 3.96
C VAL A 16 -16.31 -21.92 5.24
N ASP A 17 -17.45 -22.55 5.39
CA ASP A 17 -18.25 -22.50 6.60
C ASP A 17 -17.71 -23.45 7.69
N THR A 18 -18.50 -23.68 8.74
CA THR A 18 -18.14 -24.55 9.86
C THR A 18 -17.99 -26.01 9.45
N ASP A 19 -18.71 -26.46 8.43
CA ASP A 19 -18.74 -27.83 7.93
C ASP A 19 -17.72 -28.07 6.81
N CYS A 20 -16.76 -27.12 6.68
CA CYS A 20 -15.76 -27.10 5.61
C CYS A 20 -16.35 -27.02 4.19
N THR A 21 -17.63 -26.67 4.05
CA THR A 21 -18.28 -26.47 2.76
C THR A 21 -17.92 -25.11 2.18
N LEU A 22 -17.67 -25.06 0.88
CA LEU A 22 -17.33 -23.82 0.18
C LEU A 22 -18.54 -22.88 0.14
N VAL A 23 -18.32 -21.62 0.57
CA VAL A 23 -19.33 -20.55 0.39
C VAL A 23 -19.21 -20.03 -1.05
N ALA A 24 -19.99 -20.64 -1.97
CA ALA A 24 -19.85 -20.44 -3.42
C ALA A 24 -19.98 -18.99 -3.87
N GLU A 25 -20.90 -18.22 -3.28
CA GLU A 25 -21.11 -16.80 -3.57
C GLU A 25 -19.89 -15.97 -3.24
N ALA A 26 -19.31 -16.20 -2.05
CA ALA A 26 -18.10 -15.49 -1.61
C ALA A 26 -16.88 -15.90 -2.44
N ASP A 27 -16.72 -17.19 -2.76
CA ASP A 27 -15.63 -17.69 -3.60
C ASP A 27 -15.71 -17.08 -5.00
N GLY A 28 -16.88 -17.10 -5.63
CA GLY A 28 -17.11 -16.51 -6.94
C GLY A 28 -16.76 -15.01 -6.98
N PHE A 29 -17.11 -14.26 -5.94
CA PHE A 29 -16.75 -12.85 -5.82
C PHE A 29 -15.23 -12.66 -5.63
N LEU A 30 -14.62 -13.40 -4.71
CA LEU A 30 -13.18 -13.27 -4.41
C LEU A 30 -12.32 -13.61 -5.63
N ARG A 31 -12.71 -14.58 -6.45
CA ARG A 31 -12.04 -14.90 -7.73
C ARG A 31 -12.09 -13.76 -8.75
N SER A 32 -13.11 -12.90 -8.70
CA SER A 32 -13.22 -11.73 -9.57
C SER A 32 -12.38 -10.55 -9.10
N CYS A 33 -11.88 -10.59 -7.86
CA CYS A 33 -11.08 -9.53 -7.28
C CYS A 33 -9.64 -9.53 -7.80
N ARG A 34 -9.02 -8.35 -7.84
CA ARG A 34 -7.59 -8.22 -8.15
C ARG A 34 -6.75 -8.86 -7.04
N ALA A 35 -5.64 -9.47 -7.41
CA ALA A 35 -4.68 -10.05 -6.48
C ALA A 35 -4.27 -9.05 -5.38
N GLY A 36 -4.43 -9.48 -4.13
CA GLY A 36 -4.19 -8.68 -2.92
C GLY A 36 -5.42 -7.96 -2.37
N THR A 37 -6.44 -7.68 -3.19
CA THR A 37 -7.74 -7.21 -2.72
C THR A 37 -8.56 -8.38 -2.17
N ASP A 38 -8.47 -9.53 -2.81
CA ASP A 38 -9.09 -10.81 -2.44
C ASP A 38 -8.87 -11.16 -0.96
N ARG A 39 -7.63 -11.10 -0.48
CA ARG A 39 -7.31 -11.35 0.93
C ARG A 39 -8.06 -10.41 1.88
N THR A 40 -8.02 -9.12 1.59
CA THR A 40 -8.66 -8.10 2.44
C THR A 40 -10.18 -8.26 2.44
N TYR A 41 -10.74 -8.51 1.28
CA TYR A 41 -12.18 -8.74 1.11
C TYR A 41 -12.64 -10.05 1.74
N ALA A 42 -11.82 -11.10 1.71
CA ALA A 42 -12.12 -12.34 2.41
C ALA A 42 -12.30 -12.13 3.92
N TYR A 43 -11.43 -11.33 4.56
CA TYR A 43 -11.62 -10.97 5.98
C TYR A 43 -12.92 -10.19 6.23
N VAL A 44 -13.24 -9.24 5.37
CA VAL A 44 -14.50 -8.47 5.48
C VAL A 44 -15.71 -9.39 5.33
N LEU A 45 -15.70 -10.27 4.33
CA LEU A 45 -16.80 -11.19 4.09
C LEU A 45 -16.96 -12.21 5.20
N VAL A 46 -15.87 -12.70 5.81
CA VAL A 46 -15.99 -13.59 6.98
C VAL A 46 -16.71 -12.89 8.13
N ASP A 47 -16.35 -11.65 8.45
CA ASP A 47 -17.04 -10.88 9.49
C ASP A 47 -18.51 -10.63 9.11
N HIS A 48 -18.78 -10.33 7.85
CA HIS A 48 -20.15 -10.10 7.34
C HIS A 48 -21.02 -11.37 7.38
N LEU A 49 -20.53 -12.50 6.89
CA LEU A 49 -21.28 -13.76 6.90
C LEU A 49 -21.56 -14.25 8.34
N ARG A 50 -20.65 -14.02 9.27
CA ARG A 50 -20.87 -14.28 10.70
C ARG A 50 -21.95 -13.38 11.28
N TRP A 51 -21.96 -12.11 10.88
CA TRP A 51 -23.00 -11.19 11.30
C TRP A 51 -24.38 -11.58 10.74
N LEU A 52 -24.47 -11.94 9.47
CA LEU A 52 -25.73 -12.41 8.87
C LEU A 52 -26.31 -13.59 9.69
N ARG A 53 -25.49 -14.60 10.01
CA ARG A 53 -25.91 -15.73 10.85
C ARG A 53 -26.37 -15.27 12.24
N PHE A 54 -25.64 -14.36 12.87
CA PHE A 54 -25.98 -13.81 14.18
C PHE A 54 -27.30 -13.05 14.16
N ALA A 55 -27.58 -12.32 13.08
CA ALA A 55 -28.79 -11.53 12.89
C ALA A 55 -29.98 -12.37 12.36
N GLY A 56 -29.80 -13.66 12.09
CA GLY A 56 -30.82 -14.50 11.45
C GLY A 56 -31.15 -14.11 10.02
N LEU A 57 -30.22 -13.50 9.32
CA LEU A 57 -30.32 -13.04 7.95
C LEU A 57 -29.48 -13.91 7.01
N ASP A 58 -29.77 -13.84 5.72
CA ASP A 58 -28.96 -14.42 4.65
C ASP A 58 -28.66 -13.38 3.55
N THR A 59 -27.90 -13.76 2.55
CA THR A 59 -27.52 -12.89 1.43
C THR A 59 -28.70 -12.47 0.56
N GLY A 60 -29.76 -13.26 0.55
CA GLY A 60 -31.01 -12.99 -0.21
C GLY A 60 -31.99 -12.06 0.49
N SER A 61 -31.99 -12.06 1.82
CA SER A 61 -32.98 -11.35 2.64
C SER A 61 -32.49 -10.02 3.22
N VAL A 62 -31.17 -9.82 3.33
CA VAL A 62 -30.59 -8.59 3.91
C VAL A 62 -30.96 -7.33 3.11
N SER A 63 -31.34 -6.27 3.82
CA SER A 63 -31.70 -4.98 3.25
C SER A 63 -30.52 -3.96 3.29
N LEU A 64 -30.67 -2.82 2.61
CA LEU A 64 -29.71 -1.71 2.71
C LEU A 64 -29.64 -1.15 4.13
N GLU A 65 -30.74 -1.12 4.86
CA GLU A 65 -30.79 -0.63 6.23
C GLU A 65 -30.04 -1.56 7.18
N ASP A 66 -30.19 -2.88 7.01
CA ASP A 66 -29.44 -3.86 7.77
C ASP A 66 -27.92 -3.69 7.53
N LEU A 67 -27.50 -3.46 6.29
CA LEU A 67 -26.09 -3.19 5.98
C LEU A 67 -25.59 -1.88 6.61
N ARG A 68 -26.42 -0.85 6.72
CA ARG A 68 -26.08 0.40 7.43
C ARG A 68 -25.89 0.16 8.92
N HIS A 69 -26.79 -0.60 9.55
CA HIS A 69 -26.64 -1.02 10.95
C HIS A 69 -25.38 -1.84 11.17
N TYR A 70 -25.10 -2.80 10.28
CA TYR A 70 -23.86 -3.57 10.31
C TYR A 70 -22.61 -2.68 10.23
N MET A 71 -22.58 -1.73 9.29
CA MET A 71 -21.45 -0.80 9.12
C MET A 71 -21.26 0.12 10.33
N ALA A 72 -22.35 0.57 10.95
CA ALA A 72 -22.31 1.35 12.17
C ALA A 72 -21.72 0.53 13.33
N ALA A 73 -22.19 -0.71 13.50
CA ALA A 73 -21.66 -1.63 14.51
C ALA A 73 -20.17 -1.93 14.34
N LEU A 74 -19.68 -2.12 13.09
CA LEU A 74 -18.26 -2.34 12.83
C LEU A 74 -17.36 -1.20 13.30
N GLY A 75 -17.84 0.03 13.27
CA GLY A 75 -17.10 1.25 13.64
C GLY A 75 -17.31 1.69 15.07
N ALA A 76 -18.26 1.12 15.79
CA ALA A 76 -18.57 1.50 17.15
C ALA A 76 -17.51 0.97 18.13
N ASP A 77 -17.16 1.77 19.14
CA ASP A 77 -16.44 1.32 20.31
C ASP A 77 -17.44 0.57 21.22
N TYR A 78 -17.24 -0.72 21.36
CA TYR A 78 -18.09 -1.56 22.20
C TYR A 78 -17.55 -1.53 23.63
N PRO A 79 -18.31 -1.07 24.60
CA PRO A 79 -17.89 -1.09 26.00
C PRO A 79 -17.97 -2.52 26.54
N GLY A 80 -16.86 -3.24 26.46
CA GLY A 80 -16.79 -4.57 27.04
C GLY A 80 -15.56 -5.36 26.57
N PRO A 81 -15.10 -6.33 27.37
CA PRO A 81 -13.90 -7.10 27.06
C PRO A 81 -14.05 -8.04 25.86
N PHE A 82 -15.28 -8.31 25.43
CA PHE A 82 -15.56 -9.34 24.43
C PHE A 82 -15.87 -8.79 23.01
N GLY A 83 -16.01 -7.48 22.84
CA GLY A 83 -16.35 -6.86 21.54
C GLY A 83 -17.73 -7.29 21.01
N LEU A 84 -17.90 -7.29 19.69
CA LEU A 84 -19.13 -7.73 19.03
C LEU A 84 -19.23 -9.27 19.07
N PRO A 85 -20.39 -9.88 19.39
CA PRO A 85 -20.54 -11.34 19.55
C PRO A 85 -20.09 -12.14 18.32
N TRP A 86 -20.32 -11.62 17.12
CA TRP A 86 -19.91 -12.23 15.86
C TRP A 86 -18.47 -11.85 15.43
N ARG A 87 -17.80 -11.01 16.24
CA ARG A 87 -16.44 -10.47 15.95
C ARG A 87 -15.60 -10.37 17.22
N GLU A 88 -15.71 -11.36 18.06
CA GLU A 88 -15.06 -11.43 19.38
C GLU A 88 -13.54 -11.17 19.30
N GLY A 89 -13.00 -10.43 20.28
CA GLY A 89 -11.57 -10.13 20.41
C GLY A 89 -10.99 -9.18 19.38
N LYS A 90 -11.78 -8.67 18.44
CA LYS A 90 -11.32 -7.75 17.41
C LYS A 90 -11.65 -6.29 17.76
N ARG A 91 -10.71 -5.39 17.46
CA ARG A 91 -10.91 -3.94 17.61
C ARG A 91 -11.92 -3.41 16.60
N PRO A 92 -12.63 -2.30 16.91
CA PRO A 92 -13.49 -1.61 15.95
C PRO A 92 -12.75 -1.25 14.66
N TYR A 93 -13.47 -1.18 13.56
CA TYR A 93 -12.89 -0.75 12.30
C TYR A 93 -12.60 0.76 12.34
N GLY A 94 -11.36 1.13 12.07
CA GLY A 94 -11.02 2.51 11.78
C GLY A 94 -11.62 2.96 10.42
N HIS A 95 -11.65 4.27 10.20
CA HIS A 95 -12.26 4.88 9.01
C HIS A 95 -11.82 4.26 7.67
N SER A 96 -10.52 3.96 7.50
CA SER A 96 -10.01 3.32 6.27
C SER A 96 -10.52 1.88 6.11
N ALA A 97 -10.65 1.14 7.20
CA ALA A 97 -11.17 -0.23 7.18
C ALA A 97 -12.68 -0.22 6.86
N LEU A 98 -13.43 0.75 7.39
CA LEU A 98 -14.84 0.95 7.05
C LEU A 98 -15.03 1.28 5.57
N LYS A 99 -14.21 2.18 4.98
CA LYS A 99 -14.23 2.44 3.53
C LYS A 99 -13.98 1.18 2.71
N THR A 100 -13.05 0.34 3.16
CA THR A 100 -12.73 -0.93 2.49
C THR A 100 -13.88 -1.93 2.62
N ALA A 101 -14.49 -2.04 3.81
CA ALA A 101 -15.66 -2.89 4.03
C ALA A 101 -16.85 -2.46 3.18
N ALA A 102 -17.14 -1.16 3.13
CA ALA A 102 -18.19 -0.60 2.28
C ALA A 102 -17.98 -0.92 0.80
N ALA A 103 -16.75 -0.80 0.30
CA ALA A 103 -16.43 -1.14 -1.09
C ALA A 103 -16.58 -2.65 -1.36
N CYS A 104 -16.14 -3.49 -0.42
CA CYS A 104 -16.28 -4.94 -0.51
C CYS A 104 -17.75 -5.34 -0.57
N LEU A 105 -18.57 -4.90 0.39
CA LEU A 105 -19.99 -5.25 0.48
C LEU A 105 -20.77 -4.77 -0.75
N LYS A 106 -20.56 -3.51 -1.17
CA LYS A 106 -21.17 -3.02 -2.40
C LYS A 106 -20.81 -3.89 -3.59
N GLY A 107 -19.53 -4.21 -3.80
CA GLY A 107 -19.11 -5.07 -4.90
C GLY A 107 -19.68 -6.48 -4.83
N PHE A 108 -19.74 -7.05 -3.63
CA PHE A 108 -20.29 -8.37 -3.38
C PHE A 108 -21.77 -8.44 -3.74
N TYR A 109 -22.61 -7.56 -3.20
CA TYR A 109 -24.04 -7.56 -3.48
C TYR A 109 -24.41 -7.13 -4.90
N LEU A 110 -23.65 -6.24 -5.52
CA LEU A 110 -23.83 -5.94 -6.95
C LEU A 110 -23.59 -7.19 -7.82
N ARG A 111 -22.57 -7.99 -7.48
CA ARG A 111 -22.33 -9.27 -8.17
C ARG A 111 -23.45 -10.27 -7.90
N LEU A 112 -23.89 -10.42 -6.66
CA LEU A 112 -25.02 -11.30 -6.32
C LEU A 112 -26.27 -10.93 -7.12
N GLY A 113 -26.58 -9.64 -7.24
CA GLY A 113 -27.68 -9.15 -8.04
C GLY A 113 -27.58 -9.51 -9.53
N THR A 114 -26.37 -9.63 -10.11
CA THR A 114 -26.20 -10.14 -11.49
C THR A 114 -26.53 -11.63 -11.64
N HIS A 115 -26.55 -12.36 -10.54
CA HIS A 115 -26.94 -13.78 -10.50
C HIS A 115 -28.35 -13.99 -9.94
N GLY A 116 -29.15 -12.93 -9.82
CA GLY A 116 -30.53 -12.99 -9.34
C GLY A 116 -30.68 -13.11 -7.82
N VAL A 117 -29.58 -13.05 -7.05
CA VAL A 117 -29.64 -13.04 -5.59
C VAL A 117 -29.78 -11.62 -5.10
N ASN A 118 -30.87 -11.34 -4.39
CA ASN A 118 -31.21 -10.03 -3.80
C ASN A 118 -31.10 -8.84 -4.79
N PRO A 119 -31.86 -8.86 -5.91
CA PRO A 119 -31.80 -7.79 -6.91
C PRO A 119 -32.26 -6.43 -6.36
N ALA A 120 -33.17 -6.41 -5.38
CA ALA A 120 -33.65 -5.19 -4.73
C ALA A 120 -32.51 -4.46 -3.98
N LEU A 121 -31.69 -5.18 -3.24
CA LEU A 121 -30.51 -4.61 -2.59
C LEU A 121 -29.47 -4.15 -3.60
N ALA A 122 -29.24 -4.95 -4.66
CA ALA A 122 -28.31 -4.56 -5.71
C ALA A 122 -28.71 -3.23 -6.38
N GLU A 123 -30.00 -3.01 -6.62
CA GLU A 123 -30.50 -1.73 -7.15
C GLU A 123 -30.35 -0.61 -6.15
N ALA A 124 -30.71 -0.83 -4.88
CA ALA A 124 -30.53 0.17 -3.81
C ALA A 124 -29.05 0.58 -3.61
N LEU A 125 -28.09 -0.26 -4.00
CA LEU A 125 -26.66 0.05 -3.95
C LEU A 125 -26.14 0.81 -5.18
N ARG A 126 -26.91 0.95 -6.25
CA ARG A 126 -26.55 1.68 -7.49
C ARG A 126 -26.78 3.19 -7.40
N VAL A 127 -26.55 3.76 -6.24
CA VAL A 127 -26.70 5.20 -6.02
C VAL A 127 -25.63 5.98 -6.77
N THR A 128 -26.04 7.12 -7.31
CA THR A 128 -25.13 8.11 -7.89
C THR A 128 -25.14 9.40 -7.08
N ARG A 129 -24.10 10.21 -7.21
CA ARG A 129 -23.98 11.54 -6.64
C ARG A 129 -23.54 12.56 -7.67
N LEU A 130 -23.81 13.82 -7.39
CA LEU A 130 -23.25 14.91 -8.20
C LEU A 130 -21.72 14.97 -8.06
N PRO A 131 -21.00 15.18 -9.16
CA PRO A 131 -19.56 15.35 -9.13
C PRO A 131 -19.18 16.67 -8.47
N THR A 132 -18.18 16.61 -7.57
CA THR A 132 -17.54 17.80 -7.00
C THR A 132 -16.62 18.49 -8.01
N ARG A 133 -16.17 19.71 -7.72
CA ARG A 133 -15.12 20.38 -8.53
C ARG A 133 -13.85 19.53 -8.66
N ALA A 134 -13.46 18.84 -7.60
CA ALA A 134 -12.31 17.96 -7.60
C ALA A 134 -12.51 16.75 -8.52
N ASP A 135 -13.69 16.15 -8.53
CA ASP A 135 -14.02 15.06 -9.43
C ASP A 135 -13.92 15.50 -10.89
N ARG A 136 -14.49 16.64 -11.22
CA ARG A 136 -14.45 17.21 -12.58
C ARG A 136 -13.04 17.55 -13.03
N ARG A 137 -12.18 18.09 -12.15
CA ARG A 137 -10.76 18.36 -12.47
C ARG A 137 -9.95 17.11 -12.74
N ARG A 138 -10.31 15.97 -12.16
CA ARG A 138 -9.61 14.68 -12.30
C ARG A 138 -10.07 13.88 -13.51
N ALA A 139 -11.25 14.11 -14.01
CA ALA A 139 -11.79 13.41 -15.14
C ALA A 139 -11.34 14.06 -16.44
N MET A 140 -10.95 13.25 -17.44
CA MET A 140 -10.52 13.73 -18.77
C MET A 140 -11.58 14.59 -19.45
N LEU A 141 -12.87 14.23 -19.27
CA LEU A 141 -14.04 14.99 -19.74
C LEU A 141 -14.87 15.51 -18.56
N GLY A 142 -14.23 16.12 -17.59
CA GLY A 142 -14.87 16.52 -16.34
C GLY A 142 -15.98 17.55 -16.49
N HIS A 143 -15.97 18.36 -17.55
CA HIS A 143 -17.01 19.35 -17.85
C HIS A 143 -18.35 18.72 -18.23
N VAL A 144 -18.35 17.52 -18.84
CA VAL A 144 -19.55 16.77 -19.20
C VAL A 144 -19.95 15.72 -18.15
N LEU A 145 -19.26 15.68 -17.02
CA LEU A 145 -19.55 14.71 -15.97
C LEU A 145 -20.78 15.17 -15.16
N HIS A 146 -21.92 14.51 -15.35
CA HIS A 146 -23.19 14.86 -14.68
C HIS A 146 -23.44 14.07 -13.40
N SER A 147 -22.95 12.81 -13.33
CA SER A 147 -23.11 11.96 -12.15
C SER A 147 -21.91 11.07 -11.94
N MET A 148 -21.70 10.62 -10.72
CA MET A 148 -20.68 9.65 -10.34
C MET A 148 -21.27 8.55 -9.45
N PRO A 149 -20.80 7.30 -9.56
CA PRO A 149 -21.20 6.26 -8.64
C PRO A 149 -20.89 6.66 -7.19
N ALA A 150 -21.85 6.50 -6.30
CA ALA A 150 -21.68 6.67 -4.86
C ALA A 150 -21.77 5.32 -4.16
N ASN A 151 -21.25 5.23 -2.95
CA ASN A 151 -21.42 4.06 -2.10
C ASN A 151 -22.23 4.47 -0.86
N PRO A 152 -23.50 4.03 -0.75
CA PRO A 152 -24.37 4.42 0.37
C PRO A 152 -23.93 3.85 1.73
N LEU A 153 -22.99 2.89 1.72
CA LEU A 153 -22.39 2.29 2.91
C LEU A 153 -21.08 2.99 3.33
N ALA A 154 -20.56 3.90 2.50
CA ALA A 154 -19.29 4.54 2.81
C ALA A 154 -19.43 5.48 4.03
N PRO A 155 -18.49 5.44 4.98
CA PRO A 155 -18.48 6.38 6.09
C PRO A 155 -18.28 7.82 5.57
N ALA A 156 -18.80 8.80 6.30
CA ALA A 156 -18.62 10.22 5.97
C ALA A 156 -17.12 10.55 5.77
N GLU A 157 -16.84 11.46 4.85
CA GLU A 157 -15.45 11.86 4.60
C GLU A 157 -14.89 12.58 5.84
N ARG A 158 -13.69 12.18 6.22
CA ARG A 158 -12.92 12.87 7.27
C ARG A 158 -11.89 13.78 6.63
N VAL A 159 -11.60 14.88 7.30
CA VAL A 159 -10.45 15.74 6.94
C VAL A 159 -9.20 14.90 6.84
N ARG A 160 -8.48 15.03 5.74
CA ARG A 160 -7.22 14.29 5.54
C ARG A 160 -6.23 14.77 6.59
N ARG A 161 -5.66 13.83 7.31
CA ARG A 161 -4.53 14.13 8.19
C ARG A 161 -3.27 14.21 7.33
N HIS A 162 -2.37 15.12 7.69
CA HIS A 162 -1.05 15.19 7.08
C HIS A 162 -0.34 13.83 7.17
N PRO A 163 0.46 13.46 6.16
CA PRO A 163 1.23 12.23 6.20
C PRO A 163 2.16 12.24 7.40
N LYS A 164 2.28 11.10 8.06
CA LYS A 164 3.23 10.95 9.16
C LYS A 164 4.64 10.87 8.58
N MET A 165 5.40 11.93 8.81
CA MET A 165 6.82 12.01 8.46
C MET A 165 7.67 11.23 9.46
N LEU A 166 8.93 10.96 9.11
CA LEU A 166 9.92 10.55 10.10
C LEU A 166 10.18 11.72 11.05
N PRO A 167 10.35 11.46 12.36
CA PRO A 167 10.89 12.47 13.26
C PRO A 167 12.23 12.98 12.76
N GLU A 168 12.54 14.23 13.05
CA GLU A 168 13.84 14.82 12.73
C GLU A 168 14.97 14.00 13.34
N GLY A 169 16.07 13.82 12.60
CA GLY A 169 17.21 13.00 13.04
C GLY A 169 16.95 11.48 13.12
N ALA A 170 15.70 11.01 12.96
CA ALA A 170 15.37 9.59 13.11
C ALA A 170 16.14 8.67 12.14
N ARG A 171 16.51 9.17 10.95
CA ARG A 171 17.35 8.41 10.00
C ARG A 171 18.70 8.05 10.62
N ASP A 172 19.40 9.05 11.15
CA ASP A 172 20.76 8.86 11.67
C ASP A 172 20.75 8.06 12.97
N LEU A 173 19.77 8.30 13.83
CA LEU A 173 19.54 7.46 15.03
C LEU A 173 19.30 6.00 14.65
N LEU A 174 18.48 5.72 13.66
CA LEU A 174 18.24 4.35 13.19
C LEU A 174 19.48 3.71 12.60
N LEU A 175 20.27 4.46 11.79
CA LEU A 175 21.53 3.97 11.23
C LEU A 175 22.56 3.64 12.32
N GLY A 176 22.61 4.43 13.39
CA GLY A 176 23.45 4.15 14.56
C GLY A 176 22.98 2.94 15.41
N ALA A 177 21.69 2.65 15.39
CA ALA A 177 21.11 1.57 16.22
C ALA A 177 21.07 0.19 15.54
N VAL A 178 21.23 0.12 14.21
CA VAL A 178 21.24 -1.15 13.48
C VAL A 178 22.65 -1.71 13.42
N SER A 179 22.80 -2.97 13.83
CA SER A 179 24.10 -3.61 14.00
C SER A 179 24.58 -4.43 12.78
N CYS A 180 23.67 -4.74 11.83
CA CYS A 180 24.03 -5.54 10.67
C CYS A 180 23.94 -4.74 9.36
N ALA A 181 24.80 -5.08 8.40
CA ALA A 181 24.91 -4.40 7.11
C ALA A 181 23.61 -4.48 6.30
N ARG A 182 22.88 -5.61 6.35
CA ARG A 182 21.54 -5.72 5.73
C ARG A 182 20.57 -4.67 6.27
N ASP A 183 20.47 -4.52 7.57
CA ASP A 183 19.51 -3.62 8.19
C ASP A 183 19.93 -2.16 7.93
N ARG A 184 21.24 -1.88 7.89
CA ARG A 184 21.77 -0.57 7.49
C ARG A 184 21.41 -0.25 6.04
N MET A 185 21.61 -1.19 5.12
CA MET A 185 21.17 -1.07 3.73
C MET A 185 19.67 -0.77 3.65
N VAL A 186 18.84 -1.50 4.39
CA VAL A 186 17.37 -1.31 4.36
C VAL A 186 16.96 0.09 4.83
N VAL A 187 17.53 0.59 5.92
CA VAL A 187 17.25 1.95 6.42
C VAL A 187 17.69 2.99 5.39
N THR A 188 18.92 2.89 4.85
CA THR A 188 19.43 3.80 3.81
C THR A 188 18.56 3.79 2.57
N TRP A 189 18.22 2.62 2.05
CA TRP A 189 17.41 2.51 0.83
C TRP A 189 15.97 3.01 1.01
N LEU A 190 15.37 2.82 2.18
CA LEU A 190 14.07 3.41 2.48
C LEU A 190 14.15 4.94 2.56
N ALA A 191 15.21 5.49 3.15
CA ALA A 191 15.38 6.93 3.32
C ALA A 191 15.75 7.63 1.99
N ASP A 192 16.81 7.18 1.34
CA ASP A 192 17.36 7.84 0.15
C ASP A 192 16.61 7.50 -1.14
N GLY A 193 15.97 6.33 -1.19
CA GLY A 193 15.21 5.89 -2.35
C GLY A 193 13.71 6.03 -2.22
N GLY A 194 13.17 6.26 -1.02
CA GLY A 194 11.72 6.35 -0.79
C GLY A 194 10.95 5.10 -1.21
N PHE A 195 11.56 3.92 -1.18
CA PHE A 195 10.93 2.66 -1.60
C PHE A 195 9.74 2.31 -0.72
N ARG A 196 8.71 1.71 -1.32
CA ARG A 196 7.76 0.94 -0.53
C ARG A 196 8.43 -0.32 -0.02
N ILE A 197 8.10 -0.75 1.19
CA ILE A 197 8.71 -1.97 1.77
C ILE A 197 8.52 -3.21 0.89
N GLY A 198 7.40 -3.30 0.18
CA GLY A 198 7.17 -4.38 -0.78
C GLY A 198 8.03 -4.28 -2.03
N GLU A 199 8.38 -3.06 -2.48
CA GLU A 199 9.31 -2.83 -3.58
C GLU A 199 10.71 -3.28 -3.17
N LEU A 200 11.21 -2.79 -2.03
CA LEU A 200 12.54 -3.12 -1.53
C LEU A 200 12.71 -4.62 -1.23
N CYS A 201 11.78 -5.24 -0.50
CA CYS A 201 11.83 -6.67 -0.24
C CYS A 201 11.60 -7.53 -1.49
N GLY A 202 11.01 -6.98 -2.54
CA GLY A 202 10.74 -7.66 -3.80
C GLY A 202 11.88 -7.61 -4.81
N LEU A 203 12.94 -6.84 -4.54
CA LEU A 203 14.12 -6.75 -5.42
C LEU A 203 14.86 -8.09 -5.51
N ARG A 204 15.31 -8.38 -6.70
CA ARG A 204 16.29 -9.45 -6.99
C ARG A 204 17.62 -8.85 -7.37
N LEU A 205 18.69 -9.61 -7.26
CA LEU A 205 20.03 -9.17 -7.64
C LEU A 205 20.08 -8.73 -9.11
N VAL A 206 19.33 -9.38 -9.97
CA VAL A 206 19.24 -9.05 -11.42
C VAL A 206 18.50 -7.73 -11.71
N ASP A 207 17.80 -7.16 -10.73
CA ASP A 207 17.09 -5.88 -10.88
C ASP A 207 18.03 -4.68 -10.65
N LEU A 208 19.27 -4.93 -10.20
CA LEU A 208 20.22 -3.89 -9.81
C LEU A 208 21.21 -3.60 -10.94
N HIS A 209 21.17 -2.39 -11.44
CA HIS A 209 22.07 -1.84 -12.44
C HIS A 209 22.90 -0.74 -11.78
N LEU A 210 23.91 -1.13 -10.99
CA LEU A 210 24.70 -0.22 -10.15
C LEU A 210 25.90 0.41 -10.87
N ARG A 211 26.04 0.17 -12.16
CA ARG A 211 27.06 0.80 -13.01
C ARG A 211 26.43 1.82 -13.94
N GLU A 212 27.25 2.75 -14.41
CA GLU A 212 26.87 3.62 -15.51
C GLU A 212 26.71 2.83 -16.81
N GLN A 213 25.86 3.34 -17.71
CA GLN A 213 25.61 2.74 -19.02
C GLN A 213 25.23 1.24 -18.96
N ALA A 214 24.34 0.90 -18.05
CA ALA A 214 23.85 -0.47 -17.94
C ALA A 214 23.18 -0.95 -19.22
N ALA A 215 23.28 -2.28 -19.49
CA ALA A 215 22.80 -2.91 -20.73
C ALA A 215 21.31 -2.68 -21.05
N CYS A 216 20.47 -2.35 -20.04
CA CYS A 216 19.06 -2.03 -20.25
C CYS A 216 18.81 -0.75 -21.08
N GLY A 217 19.79 0.14 -21.22
CA GLY A 217 19.69 1.40 -21.98
C GLY A 217 18.72 2.44 -21.42
N GLN A 218 18.00 2.17 -20.32
CA GLN A 218 16.90 3.02 -19.84
C GLN A 218 17.37 4.14 -18.90
N CYS A 219 18.52 4.02 -18.28
CA CYS A 219 19.08 5.04 -17.42
C CYS A 219 20.62 5.02 -17.52
N ARG A 220 21.23 6.20 -17.71
CA ARG A 220 22.69 6.29 -17.80
C ARG A 220 23.40 6.06 -16.49
N GLY A 221 22.83 6.51 -15.39
CA GLY A 221 23.44 6.34 -14.06
C GLY A 221 22.95 5.09 -13.33
N PRO A 222 23.54 4.81 -12.16
CA PRO A 222 23.15 3.68 -11.31
C PRO A 222 21.66 3.72 -10.96
N HIS A 223 20.97 2.59 -11.11
CA HIS A 223 19.54 2.49 -10.90
C HIS A 223 19.10 1.06 -10.59
N VAL A 224 17.84 0.92 -10.21
CA VAL A 224 17.18 -0.37 -10.01
C VAL A 224 15.84 -0.41 -10.74
N HIS A 225 15.44 -1.60 -11.15
CA HIS A 225 14.14 -1.88 -11.77
C HIS A 225 13.18 -2.45 -10.74
N ILE A 226 12.07 -1.75 -10.49
CA ILE A 226 11.00 -2.25 -9.62
C ILE A 226 10.01 -3.03 -10.49
N CYS A 227 10.14 -4.35 -10.47
CA CYS A 227 9.38 -5.27 -11.29
C CYS A 227 8.23 -5.89 -10.52
N HIS A 228 7.02 -5.85 -11.09
CA HIS A 228 5.89 -6.59 -10.53
C HIS A 228 6.04 -8.08 -10.82
N ARG A 229 6.15 -8.89 -9.77
CA ARG A 229 6.17 -10.35 -9.83
C ARG A 229 5.13 -10.93 -8.90
N GLU A 230 4.28 -11.80 -9.41
CA GLU A 230 3.23 -12.44 -8.61
C GLU A 230 3.78 -13.55 -7.72
N THR A 231 4.92 -14.15 -8.13
CA THR A 231 5.54 -15.35 -7.55
C THR A 231 6.84 -15.05 -6.80
N ASN A 232 6.94 -13.89 -6.12
CA ASN A 232 8.08 -13.65 -5.24
C ASN A 232 8.09 -14.63 -4.05
N ALA A 233 9.21 -15.29 -3.81
CA ALA A 233 9.35 -16.32 -2.78
C ALA A 233 9.01 -15.81 -1.35
N ASN A 234 9.22 -14.50 -1.07
CA ASN A 234 8.84 -13.85 0.19
C ASN A 234 7.46 -13.19 0.15
N ARG A 235 6.68 -13.41 -0.90
CA ARG A 235 5.36 -12.81 -1.14
C ARG A 235 5.36 -11.27 -1.13
N ALA A 236 6.51 -10.64 -1.33
CA ALA A 236 6.59 -9.19 -1.48
C ALA A 236 5.89 -8.76 -2.78
N ARG A 237 5.04 -7.73 -2.69
CA ARG A 237 4.25 -7.26 -3.84
C ARG A 237 4.58 -5.82 -4.18
N VAL A 238 4.81 -5.57 -5.46
CA VAL A 238 4.91 -4.25 -6.05
C VAL A 238 3.53 -3.80 -6.51
N LYS A 239 3.09 -2.61 -6.10
CA LYS A 239 1.75 -2.10 -6.48
C LYS A 239 1.69 -1.62 -7.93
N THR A 240 2.77 -1.04 -8.42
CA THR A 240 2.88 -0.55 -9.80
C THR A 240 3.07 -1.74 -10.73
N LYS A 241 2.21 -1.87 -11.73
CA LYS A 241 2.27 -2.97 -12.70
C LYS A 241 2.83 -2.49 -14.04
N THR A 242 3.94 -1.74 -14.01
CA THR A 242 4.66 -1.36 -15.20
C THR A 242 5.23 -2.61 -15.87
N PRO A 243 5.02 -2.82 -17.17
CA PRO A 243 5.57 -3.96 -17.90
C PRO A 243 7.09 -4.02 -17.79
N TRP A 244 7.64 -5.20 -17.75
CA TRP A 244 9.08 -5.45 -17.77
C TRP A 244 9.38 -6.74 -18.54
N THR A 245 10.57 -6.83 -19.06
CA THR A 245 11.07 -7.98 -19.84
C THR A 245 12.49 -8.33 -19.41
N TRP A 246 12.93 -9.51 -19.80
CA TRP A 246 14.34 -9.93 -19.74
C TRP A 246 14.89 -9.89 -21.17
N GLN A 247 15.83 -9.00 -21.43
CA GLN A 247 16.47 -8.82 -22.74
C GLN A 247 17.97 -8.60 -22.56
N ASP A 248 18.77 -9.15 -23.48
CA ASP A 248 20.23 -8.95 -23.52
C ASP A 248 20.91 -9.16 -22.16
N ASN A 249 20.48 -10.20 -21.46
CA ASN A 249 20.95 -10.57 -20.13
C ASN A 249 20.71 -9.49 -19.05
N ALA A 250 19.73 -8.63 -19.24
CA ALA A 250 19.35 -7.56 -18.34
C ALA A 250 17.83 -7.45 -18.15
N VAL A 251 17.42 -6.92 -17.01
CA VAL A 251 16.03 -6.51 -16.78
C VAL A 251 15.79 -5.17 -17.48
N CYS A 252 14.74 -5.11 -18.31
CA CYS A 252 14.29 -3.90 -19.00
C CYS A 252 12.84 -3.60 -18.60
N GLY A 253 12.48 -2.33 -18.44
CA GLY A 253 11.13 -1.91 -18.06
C GLY A 253 10.92 -1.91 -16.53
N GLY A 254 9.69 -2.12 -16.09
CA GLY A 254 9.33 -1.87 -14.70
C GLY A 254 9.35 -0.37 -14.36
N THR A 255 9.44 -0.06 -13.07
CA THR A 255 9.64 1.34 -12.64
C THR A 255 11.11 1.55 -12.31
N VAL A 256 11.80 2.35 -13.12
CA VAL A 256 13.22 2.67 -12.92
C VAL A 256 13.39 3.66 -11.76
N ARG A 257 14.33 3.38 -10.86
CA ARG A 257 14.64 4.21 -9.70
C ARG A 257 16.15 4.43 -9.60
N ARG A 258 16.56 5.71 -9.56
CA ARG A 258 17.95 6.08 -9.32
C ARG A 258 18.37 5.65 -7.91
N VAL A 259 19.64 5.29 -7.75
CA VAL A 259 20.23 4.96 -6.45
C VAL A 259 21.32 5.97 -6.08
N SER A 260 21.42 6.30 -4.78
CA SER A 260 22.45 7.20 -4.26
C SER A 260 23.78 6.48 -4.06
N PRO A 261 24.91 7.21 -3.98
CA PRO A 261 26.19 6.61 -3.60
C PRO A 261 26.14 5.86 -2.26
N ALA A 262 25.38 6.37 -1.27
CA ALA A 262 25.19 5.71 0.02
C ALA A 262 24.42 4.38 -0.11
N MET A 263 23.42 4.32 -1.00
CA MET A 263 22.73 3.07 -1.31
C MET A 263 23.66 2.04 -1.93
N ILE A 264 24.52 2.45 -2.85
CA ILE A 264 25.51 1.56 -3.48
C ILE A 264 26.51 1.06 -2.43
N HIS A 265 27.03 1.96 -1.59
CA HIS A 265 27.98 1.60 -0.53
C HIS A 265 27.39 0.55 0.42
N THR A 266 26.19 0.80 0.95
CA THR A 266 25.53 -0.12 1.89
C THR A 266 25.12 -1.46 1.23
N TYR A 267 24.85 -1.46 -0.07
CA TYR A 267 24.66 -2.70 -0.84
C TYR A 267 25.92 -3.52 -0.86
N PHE A 268 27.07 -2.94 -1.24
CA PHE A 268 28.35 -3.67 -1.30
C PHE A 268 28.77 -4.16 0.08
N GLU A 269 28.63 -3.33 1.12
CA GLU A 269 28.90 -3.78 2.49
C GLU A 269 28.08 -5.03 2.84
N TYR A 270 26.78 -5.03 2.54
CA TYR A 270 25.91 -6.17 2.82
C TYR A 270 26.27 -7.42 2.00
N ILE A 271 26.48 -7.27 0.69
CA ILE A 271 26.74 -8.41 -0.21
C ILE A 271 28.07 -9.06 0.12
N THR A 272 29.10 -8.28 0.43
CA THR A 272 30.45 -8.82 0.67
C THR A 272 30.63 -9.41 2.07
N THR A 273 29.87 -8.92 3.07
CA THR A 273 30.09 -9.31 4.47
C THR A 273 29.06 -10.28 5.02
N GLN A 274 27.82 -10.27 4.53
CA GLN A 274 26.72 -10.98 5.18
C GLN A 274 25.83 -11.80 4.23
N TYR A 275 25.83 -11.49 2.93
CA TYR A 275 24.99 -12.22 2.00
C TYR A 275 25.52 -13.65 1.81
N PRO A 276 24.69 -14.71 1.91
CA PRO A 276 25.13 -16.08 1.70
C PRO A 276 25.63 -16.29 0.27
N ALA A 277 26.74 -17.01 0.13
CA ALA A 277 27.38 -17.24 -1.18
C ALA A 277 26.47 -17.96 -2.20
N GLN A 278 25.50 -18.74 -1.74
CA GLN A 278 24.58 -19.46 -2.61
C GLN A 278 23.13 -19.26 -2.14
N THR A 279 22.31 -18.67 -3.01
CA THR A 279 20.86 -18.57 -2.84
C THR A 279 20.17 -18.97 -4.14
N ALA A 280 19.25 -19.93 -4.08
CA ALA A 280 18.55 -20.43 -5.28
C ALA A 280 17.50 -19.47 -5.85
N HIS A 281 17.13 -18.42 -5.10
CA HIS A 281 15.99 -17.55 -5.43
C HIS A 281 16.37 -16.16 -5.97
N GLY A 282 17.66 -15.78 -5.93
CA GLY A 282 18.16 -14.48 -6.40
C GLY A 282 17.56 -13.24 -5.72
N MET A 283 16.85 -13.37 -4.58
CA MET A 283 16.29 -12.23 -3.85
C MET A 283 17.42 -11.44 -3.18
N LEU A 284 17.34 -10.11 -3.26
CA LEU A 284 18.33 -9.22 -2.67
C LEU A 284 18.40 -9.34 -1.14
N LEU A 285 17.26 -9.35 -0.48
CA LEU A 285 17.21 -9.39 0.99
C LEU A 285 16.89 -10.79 1.49
N VAL A 286 17.76 -11.30 2.38
CA VAL A 286 17.64 -12.63 2.98
C VAL A 286 17.73 -12.59 4.50
N SER A 287 17.21 -13.62 5.15
CA SER A 287 17.40 -13.85 6.58
C SER A 287 18.85 -14.20 6.87
N LEU A 288 19.46 -13.58 7.89
CA LEU A 288 20.86 -13.77 8.22
C LEU A 288 21.10 -14.82 9.30
N HIS A 289 20.10 -15.10 10.11
CA HIS A 289 20.22 -15.94 11.31
C HIS A 289 19.07 -16.94 11.42
N GLY A 290 19.29 -17.95 12.26
CA GLY A 290 18.32 -18.98 12.60
C GLY A 290 18.03 -19.99 11.48
N PRO A 291 16.99 -20.79 11.64
CA PRO A 291 16.63 -21.86 10.69
C PRO A 291 16.26 -21.34 9.29
N THR A 292 15.95 -20.06 9.18
CA THR A 292 15.59 -19.41 7.91
C THR A 292 16.77 -18.67 7.26
N ARG A 293 18.00 -18.88 7.72
CA ARG A 293 19.21 -18.25 7.13
C ARG A 293 19.25 -18.53 5.62
N GLY A 294 19.50 -17.49 4.84
CA GLY A 294 19.51 -17.54 3.38
C GLY A 294 18.14 -17.55 2.72
N GLN A 295 17.04 -17.72 3.46
CA GLN A 295 15.70 -17.63 2.91
C GLN A 295 15.29 -16.17 2.63
N PRO A 296 14.41 -15.93 1.64
CA PRO A 296 13.95 -14.59 1.29
C PRO A 296 13.35 -13.84 2.48
N TRP A 297 13.84 -12.62 2.76
CA TRP A 297 13.40 -11.83 3.90
C TRP A 297 12.04 -11.19 3.65
N SER A 298 11.09 -11.39 4.56
CA SER A 298 9.72 -10.95 4.37
C SER A 298 9.51 -9.46 4.73
N THR A 299 8.48 -8.85 4.14
CA THR A 299 8.07 -7.48 4.51
C THR A 299 7.63 -7.36 5.98
N ALA A 300 7.16 -8.45 6.58
CA ALA A 300 6.81 -8.50 8.00
C ALA A 300 8.06 -8.45 8.88
N ALA A 301 9.11 -9.20 8.51
CA ALA A 301 10.40 -9.18 9.20
C ALA A 301 11.06 -7.80 9.13
N ALA A 302 11.03 -7.15 7.96
CA ALA A 302 11.53 -5.79 7.77
C ALA A 302 10.79 -4.75 8.65
N ARG A 303 9.46 -4.81 8.70
CA ARG A 303 8.67 -3.95 9.61
C ARG A 303 8.97 -4.25 11.09
N GLY A 304 9.17 -5.54 11.41
CA GLY A 304 9.56 -5.97 12.76
C GLY A 304 10.92 -5.39 13.18
N MET A 305 11.90 -5.38 12.28
CA MET A 305 13.22 -4.78 12.51
C MET A 305 13.06 -3.28 12.81
N LEU A 306 12.42 -2.51 11.94
CA LEU A 306 12.21 -1.06 12.14
C LEU A 306 11.48 -0.76 13.45
N ARG A 307 10.45 -1.54 13.78
CA ARG A 307 9.72 -1.37 15.04
C ARG A 307 10.60 -1.59 16.26
N ARG A 308 11.41 -2.67 16.27
CA ARG A 308 12.32 -2.95 17.38
C ARG A 308 13.39 -1.87 17.53
N SER A 309 13.99 -1.41 16.41
CA SER A 309 14.98 -0.33 16.44
C SER A 309 14.38 0.97 16.95
N ALA A 310 13.21 1.36 16.46
CA ALA A 310 12.51 2.56 16.91
C ALA A 310 12.11 2.48 18.40
N SER A 311 11.69 1.31 18.89
CA SER A 311 11.33 1.11 20.29
C SER A 311 12.57 1.24 21.21
N ARG A 312 13.73 0.71 20.79
CA ARG A 312 14.98 0.85 21.56
C ARG A 312 15.50 2.28 21.62
N LEU A 313 15.19 3.08 20.62
CA LEU A 313 15.60 4.50 20.51
C LEU A 313 14.56 5.46 21.10
N GLU A 314 13.41 4.95 21.52
CA GLU A 314 12.28 5.74 22.04
C GLU A 314 11.78 6.85 21.09
N ILE A 315 12.09 6.74 19.78
CA ILE A 315 11.70 7.71 18.75
C ILE A 315 10.25 7.56 18.27
N GLY A 316 9.45 6.81 19.01
CA GLY A 316 8.06 6.57 18.68
C GLY A 316 7.88 5.54 17.55
N ARG A 317 6.74 5.57 16.89
CA ARG A 317 6.39 4.58 15.87
C ARG A 317 6.98 4.93 14.50
N VAL A 318 8.05 4.25 14.12
CA VAL A 318 8.61 4.31 12.76
C VAL A 318 7.95 3.23 11.86
N VAL A 319 7.44 3.67 10.72
CA VAL A 319 6.86 2.78 9.71
C VAL A 319 7.53 3.03 8.34
N PRO A 320 7.68 2.01 7.48
CA PRO A 320 8.33 2.19 6.18
C PRO A 320 7.72 3.30 5.33
N HIS A 321 6.43 3.58 5.50
CA HIS A 321 5.76 4.60 4.70
C HIS A 321 6.15 6.03 5.12
N ALA A 322 6.58 6.22 6.38
CA ALA A 322 7.09 7.51 6.85
C ALA A 322 8.39 7.90 6.11
N PHE A 323 9.31 6.96 5.87
CA PHE A 323 10.49 7.21 5.04
C PHE A 323 10.13 7.73 3.65
N ARG A 324 9.13 7.09 3.03
CA ARG A 324 8.67 7.50 1.70
C ARG A 324 8.00 8.89 1.71
N HIS A 325 7.32 9.23 2.79
CA HIS A 325 6.75 10.56 2.95
C HIS A 325 7.86 11.61 3.10
N SER A 326 8.85 11.37 3.99
CA SER A 326 10.00 12.26 4.15
C SER A 326 10.80 12.43 2.86
N PHE A 327 11.05 11.32 2.13
CA PHE A 327 11.70 11.37 0.83
C PHE A 327 10.93 12.21 -0.19
N ALA A 328 9.60 12.03 -0.26
CA ALA A 328 8.76 12.77 -1.21
C ALA A 328 8.78 14.27 -0.94
N THR A 329 8.69 14.68 0.32
CA THR A 329 8.76 16.07 0.73
C THR A 329 10.14 16.64 0.41
N ALA A 330 11.22 15.97 0.81
CA ALA A 330 12.58 16.43 0.52
C ALA A 330 12.86 16.60 -0.99
N VAL A 331 12.37 15.69 -1.83
CA VAL A 331 12.50 15.84 -3.29
C VAL A 331 11.65 16.98 -3.81
N LEU A 332 10.43 17.16 -3.29
CA LEU A 332 9.53 18.23 -3.72
C LEU A 332 10.12 19.62 -3.34
N ASP A 333 10.69 19.75 -2.15
CA ASP A 333 11.37 20.97 -1.69
C ASP A 333 12.60 21.25 -2.56
N ALA A 334 13.47 20.25 -2.77
CA ALA A 334 14.65 20.38 -3.63
C ALA A 334 14.28 20.70 -5.10
N ALA A 335 13.12 20.23 -5.57
CA ALA A 335 12.58 20.50 -6.89
C ALA A 335 11.74 21.79 -6.97
N ARG A 336 11.76 22.63 -5.93
CA ARG A 336 10.98 23.88 -5.85
C ARG A 336 9.50 23.69 -6.17
N GLY A 337 8.89 22.66 -5.59
CA GLY A 337 7.47 22.35 -5.76
C GLY A 337 7.12 21.59 -7.05
N ASN A 338 8.09 21.20 -7.87
CA ASN A 338 7.81 20.46 -9.10
C ASN A 338 7.38 19.02 -8.80
N ALA A 339 6.06 18.80 -8.78
CA ALA A 339 5.44 17.50 -8.49
C ALA A 339 5.76 16.41 -9.53
N VAL A 340 6.14 16.78 -10.76
CA VAL A 340 6.54 15.82 -11.82
C VAL A 340 7.88 15.18 -11.45
N ILE A 341 8.86 15.98 -11.02
CA ILE A 341 10.15 15.48 -10.56
C ILE A 341 9.97 14.57 -9.35
N ALA A 342 9.18 15.00 -8.37
CA ALA A 342 8.90 14.19 -7.19
C ALA A 342 8.19 12.87 -7.57
N ARG A 343 7.20 12.91 -8.50
CA ARG A 343 6.53 11.72 -9.03
C ARG A 343 7.53 10.72 -9.57
N ASP A 344 8.40 11.16 -10.46
CA ASP A 344 9.35 10.28 -11.17
C ASP A 344 10.43 9.75 -10.21
N ALA A 345 10.98 10.61 -9.36
CA ALA A 345 11.94 10.20 -8.34
C ALA A 345 11.35 9.15 -7.38
N GLY A 346 10.10 9.28 -6.98
CA GLY A 346 9.43 8.37 -6.06
C GLY A 346 8.66 7.22 -6.73
N GLY A 347 8.50 7.21 -8.06
CA GLY A 347 7.70 6.20 -8.77
C GLY A 347 6.22 6.23 -8.35
N TRP A 348 5.62 7.43 -8.31
CA TRP A 348 4.16 7.58 -8.19
C TRP A 348 3.51 7.49 -9.57
N ALA A 349 2.30 6.96 -9.61
CA ALA A 349 1.56 6.83 -10.86
C ALA A 349 1.10 8.18 -11.43
N SER A 350 0.99 9.22 -10.59
CA SER A 350 0.46 10.53 -10.98
C SER A 350 1.08 11.65 -10.13
N ALA A 351 1.42 12.77 -10.76
CA ALA A 351 1.84 14.00 -10.10
C ALA A 351 0.72 14.54 -9.17
N ALA A 352 -0.53 14.42 -9.56
CA ALA A 352 -1.67 14.80 -8.73
C ALA A 352 -1.71 14.08 -7.38
N THR A 353 -1.18 12.84 -7.30
CA THR A 353 -1.05 12.14 -6.01
C THR A 353 0.01 12.81 -5.14
N VAL A 354 1.11 13.28 -5.73
CA VAL A 354 2.17 14.01 -5.01
C VAL A 354 1.62 15.35 -4.51
N GLU A 355 1.00 16.14 -5.36
CA GLU A 355 0.37 17.42 -5.00
C GLU A 355 -0.65 17.28 -3.88
N GLN A 356 -1.54 16.30 -3.97
CA GLN A 356 -2.59 16.09 -2.96
C GLN A 356 -2.09 15.64 -1.60
N VAL A 357 -0.95 14.99 -1.54
CA VAL A 357 -0.41 14.41 -0.30
C VAL A 357 0.68 15.30 0.28
N TYR A 358 1.49 15.96 -0.56
CA TYR A 358 2.69 16.68 -0.17
C TYR A 358 2.69 18.16 -0.60
N GLY A 359 1.85 18.56 -1.56
CA GLY A 359 1.76 19.92 -2.08
C GLY A 359 1.02 20.91 -1.15
N HIS A 360 1.17 20.75 0.14
CA HIS A 360 0.64 21.68 1.12
C HIS A 360 1.75 22.67 1.47
N VAL A 361 1.57 23.91 1.06
CA VAL A 361 2.45 25.00 1.49
C VAL A 361 2.15 25.30 2.95
N ASP A 362 3.18 25.35 3.78
CA ASP A 362 3.06 25.91 5.11
C ASP A 362 2.81 27.41 4.96
N VAL A 363 1.72 27.91 5.50
CA VAL A 363 1.38 29.33 5.45
C VAL A 363 2.39 30.20 6.20
N HIS A 364 3.23 29.60 7.03
CA HIS A 364 4.33 30.24 7.73
C HIS A 364 5.67 30.13 6.98
N ASP A 365 5.70 29.47 5.82
CA ASP A 365 6.90 29.38 5.00
C ASP A 365 7.31 30.78 4.52
N PRO A 366 8.56 31.20 4.72
CA PRO A 366 9.06 32.50 4.24
C PRO A 366 8.85 32.67 2.71
N LEU A 367 8.96 31.60 1.92
CA LEU A 367 8.71 31.66 0.48
C LEU A 367 7.23 31.95 0.16
N PHE A 368 6.31 31.44 0.97
CA PHE A 368 4.89 31.72 0.82
C PHE A 368 4.60 33.20 1.10
N THR A 369 5.16 33.74 2.17
CA THR A 369 5.04 35.14 2.53
C THR A 369 5.64 36.03 1.44
N ALA A 370 6.87 35.77 1.00
CA ALA A 370 7.55 36.53 -0.06
C ALA A 370 6.76 36.52 -1.38
N ALA A 371 6.17 35.37 -1.77
CA ALA A 371 5.33 35.26 -2.96
C ALA A 371 4.08 36.13 -2.87
N LEU A 372 3.43 36.19 -1.70
CA LEU A 372 2.28 37.06 -1.47
C LEU A 372 2.67 38.53 -1.49
N GLU A 373 3.77 38.92 -0.84
CA GLU A 373 4.28 40.27 -0.84
C GLU A 373 4.62 40.78 -2.25
N GLN A 374 5.20 39.93 -3.07
CA GLN A 374 5.44 40.23 -4.50
C GLN A 374 4.17 40.51 -5.28
N VAL A 375 3.11 39.72 -5.04
CA VAL A 375 1.79 39.88 -5.71
C VAL A 375 1.07 41.13 -5.20
N TRP A 376 1.19 41.42 -3.90
CA TRP A 376 0.55 42.59 -3.29
C TRP A 376 1.23 43.92 -3.62
N GLY A 377 2.42 43.86 -4.23
CA GLY A 377 3.19 45.08 -4.60
C GLY A 377 3.76 45.81 -3.39
N THR A 378 3.85 45.15 -2.25
CA THR A 378 4.57 45.70 -1.08
C THR A 378 6.07 45.47 -1.29
N GLN A 379 6.70 46.35 -2.08
CA GLN A 379 8.14 46.54 -1.97
C GLN A 379 8.41 47.45 -0.78
N PRO A 380 9.45 47.15 0.01
CA PRO A 380 9.87 48.01 1.11
C PRO A 380 10.37 49.38 0.64
#